data_7243e2568d13cf42e409bd9592224a3f
#
_entry.id   7243e2568d13cf42e409bd9592224a3f
#
_cell.length_a   1.000
_cell.length_b   1.000
_cell.length_c   1.000
_cell.angle_alpha   90.00
_cell.angle_beta   90.00
_cell.angle_gamma   90.00
#
_symmetry.space_group_name_H-M   'P 1'
#
loop_
_entity.id
_entity.type
_entity.pdbx_description
1 polymer ?
#
loop_
_entity_poly.entity_id
_entity_poly.type
_entity_poly.pdbx_seq_one_letter_code
_entity_poly.pdbx_strand_id
1 'polypeptide(L)'
;MSSCTLTPEQKETLNKQAEKFNSWLNTEKGRNTVTEHREHEKYFKHRLSSENLAKMTENEFSECYKKLWASNMWRAKDWYIKNKLIFPNGLEKIKNELEKLLYSSEDMVWKYNNFRKNITGFGASSISEILHFLYPDKFCLWNEKPKTVLPFLQLNILPDRFFKNQINSGEEYYQCVQALSVLKDELTKFGIKDFIDLDMMFWHVFEDIIPREPKLGESKEEVIKKLARTIIESHDAAEYYILELGKILGYLTYTVDQSKTFNGQKLGDVALLKQIPAFAGERDLISAREIDVLWFGDDENPKLCFEVEHTTDIVHGLNRLAQLQHLYSKFFIVATEDRRGKFNIEMQKYPFRGMKDRFGFISYNELTALYETALPFYELKTRLLKEK
;
A
#
# COMPACT_ATOMS: atom_id res chain seq x y z
N MET A 1 -26.02 21.36 -3.80
CA MET A 1 -24.85 20.92 -3.04
C MET A 1 -24.87 21.65 -1.72
N SER A 2 -24.98 20.94 -0.57
CA SER A 2 -24.94 21.61 0.73
C SER A 2 -23.57 22.24 0.91
N SER A 3 -23.52 23.55 1.18
CA SER A 3 -22.28 24.24 1.54
C SER A 3 -21.68 23.55 2.76
N CYS A 4 -20.48 23.00 2.63
CA CYS A 4 -19.72 22.45 3.76
C CYS A 4 -19.38 23.63 4.68
N THR A 5 -20.09 23.76 5.80
CA THR A 5 -19.83 24.80 6.80
C THR A 5 -19.35 24.13 8.08
N LEU A 6 -18.24 24.64 8.64
CA LEU A 6 -17.72 24.14 9.91
C LEU A 6 -18.61 24.55 11.08
N THR A 7 -18.85 23.62 11.99
CA THR A 7 -19.52 23.93 13.26
C THR A 7 -18.60 24.79 14.16
N PRO A 8 -19.12 25.49 15.16
CA PRO A 8 -18.30 26.25 16.12
C PRO A 8 -17.21 25.36 16.79
N GLU A 9 -17.55 24.12 17.16
CA GLU A 9 -16.61 23.17 17.78
C GLU A 9 -15.51 22.75 16.82
N GLN A 10 -15.84 22.51 15.55
CA GLN A 10 -14.87 22.18 14.51
C GLN A 10 -13.91 23.35 14.27
N LYS A 11 -14.40 24.58 14.25
CA LYS A 11 -13.57 25.79 14.14
C LYS A 11 -12.65 25.95 15.33
N GLU A 12 -13.12 25.71 16.54
CA GLU A 12 -12.31 25.78 17.76
C GLU A 12 -11.19 24.73 17.71
N THR A 13 -11.52 23.48 17.36
CA THR A 13 -10.53 22.39 17.21
C THR A 13 -9.48 22.74 16.17
N LEU A 14 -9.90 23.23 15.01
CA LEU A 14 -9.03 23.62 13.91
C LEU A 14 -8.09 24.78 14.30
N ASN A 15 -8.63 25.80 14.97
CA ASN A 15 -7.87 26.96 15.44
C ASN A 15 -6.80 26.56 16.47
N LYS A 16 -7.12 25.70 17.43
CA LYS A 16 -6.17 25.17 18.40
C LYS A 16 -5.01 24.41 17.73
N GLN A 17 -5.31 23.67 16.66
CA GLN A 17 -4.25 22.97 15.91
C GLN A 17 -3.38 23.94 15.09
N ALA A 18 -3.97 25.01 14.54
CA ALA A 18 -3.22 26.04 13.83
C ALA A 18 -2.27 26.81 14.77
N GLU A 19 -2.66 27.09 16.01
CA GLU A 19 -1.79 27.71 17.02
C GLU A 19 -0.59 26.80 17.34
N LYS A 20 -0.83 25.49 17.52
CA LYS A 20 0.25 24.52 17.73
C LYS A 20 1.17 24.45 16.52
N PHE A 21 0.60 24.43 15.33
CA PHE A 21 1.37 24.43 14.07
C PHE A 21 2.25 25.68 13.95
N ASN A 22 1.71 26.87 14.25
CA ASN A 22 2.50 28.12 14.25
C ASN A 22 3.67 28.09 15.24
N SER A 23 3.46 27.48 16.40
CA SER A 23 4.53 27.26 17.38
C SER A 23 5.58 26.27 16.86
N TRP A 24 5.12 25.21 16.20
CA TRP A 24 5.97 24.18 15.59
C TRP A 24 6.81 24.73 14.43
N LEU A 25 6.28 25.64 13.61
CA LEU A 25 7.04 26.29 12.52
C LEU A 25 8.30 27.01 13.00
N ASN A 26 8.34 27.44 14.27
CA ASN A 26 9.52 28.05 14.88
C ASN A 26 10.58 27.02 15.35
N THR A 27 10.28 25.73 15.30
CA THR A 27 11.26 24.67 15.60
C THR A 27 12.19 24.42 14.40
N GLU A 28 13.33 23.78 14.63
CA GLU A 28 14.23 23.34 13.56
C GLU A 28 13.52 22.41 12.57
N LYS A 29 12.77 21.43 13.10
CA LYS A 29 11.98 20.48 12.31
C LYS A 29 10.95 21.20 11.43
N GLY A 30 10.23 22.17 11.99
CA GLY A 30 9.24 22.95 11.25
C GLY A 30 9.87 23.73 10.09
N ARG A 31 10.97 24.44 10.34
CA ARG A 31 11.72 25.18 9.30
C ARG A 31 12.23 24.26 8.19
N ASN A 32 12.77 23.09 8.54
CA ASN A 32 13.27 22.14 7.56
C ASN A 32 12.12 21.59 6.70
N THR A 33 10.97 21.29 7.29
CA THR A 33 9.78 20.84 6.55
C THR A 33 9.27 21.92 5.60
N VAL A 34 9.21 23.18 6.03
CA VAL A 34 8.85 24.29 5.13
C VAL A 34 9.80 24.37 3.95
N THR A 35 11.10 24.29 4.21
CA THR A 35 12.12 24.34 3.16
C THR A 35 11.93 23.20 2.17
N GLU A 36 11.76 21.98 2.63
CA GLU A 36 11.55 20.79 1.79
C GLU A 36 10.31 20.93 0.89
N HIS A 37 9.17 21.33 1.46
CA HIS A 37 7.92 21.48 0.69
C HIS A 37 8.05 22.57 -0.38
N ARG A 38 8.66 23.71 -0.04
CA ARG A 38 8.86 24.82 -1.01
C ARG A 38 9.93 24.51 -2.06
N GLU A 39 10.91 23.68 -1.74
CA GLU A 39 11.86 23.16 -2.74
C GLU A 39 11.19 22.18 -3.69
N HIS A 40 10.31 21.31 -3.20
CA HIS A 40 9.49 20.43 -4.05
C HIS A 40 8.58 21.24 -4.98
N GLU A 41 7.91 22.27 -4.47
CA GLU A 41 7.11 23.19 -5.28
C GLU A 41 7.94 23.79 -6.44
N LYS A 42 9.09 24.38 -6.12
CA LYS A 42 9.99 24.97 -7.13
C LYS A 42 10.46 23.92 -8.14
N TYR A 43 10.84 22.75 -7.68
CA TYR A 43 11.29 21.66 -8.53
C TYR A 43 10.22 21.24 -9.52
N PHE A 44 8.99 20.95 -9.06
CA PHE A 44 7.91 20.51 -9.95
C PHE A 44 7.43 21.61 -10.89
N LYS A 45 7.31 22.84 -10.43
CA LYS A 45 7.00 24.01 -11.30
C LYS A 45 8.01 24.16 -12.42
N HIS A 46 9.28 23.97 -12.14
CA HIS A 46 10.31 24.03 -13.17
C HIS A 46 10.27 22.81 -14.10
N ARG A 47 10.28 21.60 -13.54
CA ARG A 47 10.37 20.36 -14.34
C ARG A 47 9.14 20.07 -15.19
N LEU A 48 7.97 20.42 -14.70
CA LEU A 48 6.70 20.22 -15.38
C LEU A 48 6.18 21.49 -16.08
N SER A 49 7.00 22.55 -16.24
CA SER A 49 6.64 23.67 -17.12
C SER A 49 6.40 23.15 -18.54
N SER A 50 5.48 23.78 -19.29
CA SER A 50 5.11 23.34 -20.64
C SER A 50 6.36 23.18 -21.55
N GLU A 51 7.31 24.12 -21.49
CA GLU A 51 8.54 24.02 -22.25
C GLU A 51 9.42 22.81 -21.84
N ASN A 52 9.62 22.58 -20.54
CA ASN A 52 10.47 21.50 -20.08
C ASN A 52 9.79 20.14 -20.25
N LEU A 53 8.47 20.08 -20.04
CA LEU A 53 7.68 18.87 -20.26
C LEU A 53 7.76 18.41 -21.73
N ALA A 54 7.66 19.32 -22.68
CA ALA A 54 7.75 19.02 -24.11
C ALA A 54 9.10 18.38 -24.49
N LYS A 55 10.21 18.85 -23.88
CA LYS A 55 11.57 18.38 -24.16
C LYS A 55 12.02 17.21 -23.27
N MET A 56 11.20 16.81 -22.28
CA MET A 56 11.55 15.83 -21.24
C MET A 56 11.91 14.47 -21.84
N THR A 57 13.07 13.97 -21.49
CA THR A 57 13.54 12.61 -21.83
C THR A 57 12.97 11.56 -20.87
N GLU A 58 13.07 10.29 -21.24
CA GLU A 58 12.63 9.17 -20.39
C GLU A 58 13.34 9.15 -19.02
N ASN A 59 14.64 9.42 -19.02
CA ASN A 59 15.41 9.49 -17.79
C ASN A 59 14.97 10.65 -16.89
N GLU A 60 14.76 11.83 -17.46
CA GLU A 60 14.27 13.01 -16.72
C GLU A 60 12.86 12.82 -16.19
N PHE A 61 11.98 12.16 -16.96
CA PHE A 61 10.65 11.76 -16.48
C PHE A 61 10.75 10.80 -15.29
N SER A 62 11.63 9.79 -15.39
CA SER A 62 11.85 8.82 -14.32
C SER A 62 12.32 9.51 -13.04
N GLU A 63 13.32 10.40 -13.13
CA GLU A 63 13.81 11.16 -12.00
C GLU A 63 12.76 12.11 -11.42
N CYS A 64 11.95 12.75 -12.27
CA CYS A 64 10.84 13.58 -11.84
C CYS A 64 9.78 12.77 -11.07
N TYR A 65 9.36 11.62 -11.59
CA TYR A 65 8.39 10.76 -10.93
C TYR A 65 8.91 10.21 -9.59
N LYS A 66 10.19 9.85 -9.49
CA LYS A 66 10.83 9.40 -8.24
C LYS A 66 10.78 10.45 -7.14
N LYS A 67 10.73 11.73 -7.48
CA LYS A 67 10.63 12.84 -6.52
C LYS A 67 9.22 12.98 -5.92
N LEU A 68 8.19 12.43 -6.55
CA LEU A 68 6.86 12.41 -5.94
C LEU A 68 6.89 11.58 -4.63
N TRP A 69 6.32 12.11 -3.57
CA TRP A 69 6.16 11.38 -2.30
C TRP A 69 5.29 10.14 -2.47
N ALA A 70 4.29 10.19 -3.35
CA ALA A 70 3.49 9.04 -3.74
C ALA A 70 4.35 7.88 -4.28
N SER A 71 5.52 8.18 -4.88
CA SER A 71 6.44 7.15 -5.36
C SER A 71 7.17 6.39 -4.24
N ASN A 72 7.18 6.91 -3.00
CA ASN A 72 7.83 6.28 -1.86
C ASN A 72 7.14 4.98 -1.42
N MET A 73 5.91 4.73 -1.89
CA MET A 73 5.22 3.45 -1.72
C MET A 73 5.93 2.29 -2.46
N TRP A 74 6.76 2.58 -3.45
CA TRP A 74 7.39 1.58 -4.30
C TRP A 74 8.87 1.40 -3.96
N ARG A 75 9.28 0.19 -3.56
CA ARG A 75 10.71 -0.13 -3.34
C ARG A 75 11.50 -0.17 -4.65
N ALA A 76 10.92 -0.78 -5.69
CA ALA A 76 11.50 -0.87 -7.02
C ALA A 76 10.99 0.24 -7.95
N LYS A 77 11.28 1.52 -7.61
CA LYS A 77 10.76 2.69 -8.34
C LYS A 77 11.09 2.65 -9.83
N ASP A 78 12.33 2.32 -10.20
CA ASP A 78 12.75 2.27 -11.61
C ASP A 78 11.97 1.23 -12.40
N TRP A 79 11.77 0.07 -11.81
CA TRP A 79 10.97 -0.98 -12.42
C TRP A 79 9.51 -0.54 -12.61
N TYR A 80 8.90 0.07 -11.57
CA TYR A 80 7.53 0.55 -11.65
C TYR A 80 7.36 1.61 -12.74
N ILE A 81 8.24 2.60 -12.77
CA ILE A 81 8.20 3.68 -13.75
C ILE A 81 8.33 3.13 -15.16
N LYS A 82 9.32 2.25 -15.38
CA LYS A 82 9.55 1.64 -16.69
C LYS A 82 8.39 0.75 -17.14
N ASN A 83 7.92 -0.16 -16.28
CA ASN A 83 7.02 -1.23 -16.68
C ASN A 83 5.54 -0.91 -16.46
N LYS A 84 5.19 -0.02 -15.52
CA LYS A 84 3.79 0.34 -15.23
C LYS A 84 3.41 1.72 -15.76
N LEU A 85 4.37 2.59 -16.04
CA LEU A 85 4.11 3.93 -16.58
C LEU A 85 4.57 4.06 -18.04
N ILE A 86 5.88 3.92 -18.31
CA ILE A 86 6.43 4.24 -19.63
C ILE A 86 6.04 3.16 -20.66
N PHE A 87 6.28 1.90 -20.36
CA PHE A 87 6.06 0.81 -21.33
C PHE A 87 4.60 0.71 -21.80
N PRO A 88 3.57 0.73 -20.91
CA PRO A 88 2.18 0.59 -21.35
C PRO A 88 1.61 1.85 -22.04
N ASN A 89 2.15 3.03 -21.74
CA ASN A 89 1.59 4.29 -22.25
C ASN A 89 2.41 4.91 -23.37
N GLY A 90 3.73 4.76 -23.34
CA GLY A 90 4.68 5.53 -24.15
C GLY A 90 4.95 6.93 -23.55
N LEU A 91 6.22 7.35 -23.54
CA LEU A 91 6.61 8.65 -22.96
C LEU A 91 5.90 9.83 -23.60
N GLU A 92 5.81 9.86 -24.93
CA GLU A 92 5.18 10.98 -25.65
C GLU A 92 3.69 11.12 -25.30
N LYS A 93 2.98 10.00 -25.15
CA LYS A 93 1.59 10.04 -24.70
C LYS A 93 1.46 10.55 -23.28
N ILE A 94 2.36 10.13 -22.37
CA ILE A 94 2.38 10.64 -20.98
C ILE A 94 2.58 12.16 -20.97
N LYS A 95 3.55 12.67 -21.73
CA LYS A 95 3.83 14.11 -21.85
C LYS A 95 2.62 14.87 -22.36
N ASN A 96 2.00 14.40 -23.43
CA ASN A 96 0.82 15.04 -24.03
C ASN A 96 -0.37 15.05 -23.07
N GLU A 97 -0.61 13.98 -22.33
CA GLU A 97 -1.72 13.95 -21.37
C GLU A 97 -1.40 14.76 -20.10
N LEU A 98 -0.13 14.83 -19.67
CA LEU A 98 0.29 15.76 -18.61
C LEU A 98 0.11 17.21 -19.05
N GLU A 99 0.48 17.55 -20.29
CA GLU A 99 0.26 18.90 -20.85
C GLU A 99 -1.22 19.28 -20.81
N LYS A 100 -2.12 18.36 -21.21
CA LYS A 100 -3.58 18.59 -21.13
C LYS A 100 -4.06 18.74 -19.68
N LEU A 101 -3.59 17.87 -18.77
CA LEU A 101 -3.95 17.92 -17.35
C LEU A 101 -3.56 19.25 -16.72
N LEU A 102 -2.39 19.76 -17.08
CA LEU A 102 -1.82 20.93 -16.42
C LEU A 102 -2.24 22.24 -17.10
N TYR A 103 -2.26 22.27 -18.43
CA TYR A 103 -2.29 23.56 -19.16
C TYR A 103 -3.51 23.75 -20.08
N SER A 104 -4.38 22.73 -20.32
CA SER A 104 -5.58 22.96 -21.12
C SER A 104 -6.56 23.92 -20.44
N SER A 105 -7.48 24.50 -21.22
CA SER A 105 -8.54 25.39 -20.72
C SER A 105 -9.73 24.67 -20.13
N GLU A 106 -9.78 23.34 -20.25
CA GLU A 106 -10.87 22.53 -19.73
C GLU A 106 -11.01 22.59 -18.21
N ASP A 107 -12.18 22.26 -17.69
CA ASP A 107 -12.38 22.22 -16.24
C ASP A 107 -11.61 21.06 -15.58
N MET A 108 -11.39 21.16 -14.27
CA MET A 108 -10.54 20.21 -13.55
C MET A 108 -11.11 18.79 -13.52
N VAL A 109 -12.43 18.64 -13.51
CA VAL A 109 -13.10 17.34 -13.48
C VAL A 109 -12.82 16.61 -14.80
N TRP A 110 -13.01 17.30 -15.93
CA TRP A 110 -12.68 16.76 -17.23
C TRP A 110 -11.20 16.41 -17.37
N LYS A 111 -10.29 17.32 -16.96
CA LYS A 111 -8.83 17.10 -16.99
C LYS A 111 -8.42 15.85 -16.25
N TYR A 112 -8.89 15.71 -15.01
CA TYR A 112 -8.58 14.57 -14.15
C TYR A 112 -9.11 13.25 -14.74
N ASN A 113 -10.37 13.23 -15.16
CA ASN A 113 -11.02 12.06 -15.74
C ASN A 113 -10.36 11.66 -17.07
N ASN A 114 -10.05 12.64 -17.92
CA ASN A 114 -9.35 12.40 -19.20
C ASN A 114 -7.96 11.79 -18.97
N PHE A 115 -7.19 12.34 -18.04
CA PHE A 115 -5.86 11.81 -17.71
C PHE A 115 -5.94 10.38 -17.20
N ARG A 116 -6.83 10.10 -16.25
CA ARG A 116 -7.05 8.76 -15.70
C ARG A 116 -7.51 7.73 -16.73
N LYS A 117 -8.31 8.14 -17.70
CA LYS A 117 -8.78 7.29 -18.78
C LYS A 117 -7.66 6.92 -19.75
N ASN A 118 -6.76 7.86 -20.01
CA ASN A 118 -5.76 7.71 -21.07
C ASN A 118 -4.43 7.17 -20.56
N ILE A 119 -4.09 7.39 -19.28
CA ILE A 119 -2.81 6.98 -18.69
C ILE A 119 -3.03 5.98 -17.56
N THR A 120 -2.43 4.80 -17.70
CA THR A 120 -2.39 3.77 -16.68
C THR A 120 -1.16 3.94 -15.78
N GLY A 121 -1.25 3.47 -14.53
CA GLY A 121 -0.13 3.49 -13.57
C GLY A 121 0.00 4.78 -12.74
N PHE A 122 -0.67 5.89 -13.11
CA PHE A 122 -0.76 7.06 -12.24
C PHE A 122 -1.92 6.90 -11.24
N GLY A 123 -1.58 6.79 -9.97
CA GLY A 123 -2.57 6.77 -8.89
C GLY A 123 -3.14 8.16 -8.58
N ALA A 124 -4.27 8.18 -7.85
CA ALA A 124 -4.91 9.41 -7.42
C ALA A 124 -3.96 10.31 -6.60
N SER A 125 -3.13 9.72 -5.74
CA SER A 125 -2.15 10.47 -4.95
C SER A 125 -1.09 11.14 -5.82
N SER A 126 -0.56 10.46 -6.85
CA SER A 126 0.43 11.06 -7.75
C SER A 126 -0.15 12.23 -8.56
N ILE A 127 -1.41 12.08 -9.03
CA ILE A 127 -2.08 13.16 -9.78
C ILE A 127 -2.34 14.37 -8.88
N SER A 128 -2.90 14.14 -7.68
CA SER A 128 -3.17 15.21 -6.72
C SER A 128 -1.88 15.91 -6.25
N GLU A 129 -0.78 15.17 -6.11
CA GLU A 129 0.52 15.72 -5.72
C GLU A 129 1.11 16.63 -6.79
N ILE A 130 1.05 16.23 -8.07
CA ILE A 130 1.49 17.06 -9.19
C ILE A 130 0.67 18.36 -9.23
N LEU A 131 -0.65 18.27 -9.15
CA LEU A 131 -1.54 19.42 -9.17
C LEU A 131 -1.31 20.37 -7.98
N HIS A 132 -1.11 19.78 -6.81
CA HIS A 132 -0.82 20.50 -5.57
C HIS A 132 0.46 21.34 -5.66
N PHE A 133 1.55 20.79 -6.18
CA PHE A 133 2.80 21.53 -6.30
C PHE A 133 2.80 22.57 -7.44
N LEU A 134 2.05 22.31 -8.53
CA LEU A 134 1.98 23.30 -9.62
C LEU A 134 1.02 24.45 -9.30
N TYR A 135 -0.08 24.16 -8.65
CA TYR A 135 -1.16 25.10 -8.38
C TYR A 135 -1.60 25.05 -6.91
N PRO A 136 -0.71 25.39 -5.96
CA PRO A 136 -0.99 25.26 -4.53
C PRO A 136 -2.15 26.13 -4.05
N ASP A 137 -2.50 27.20 -4.75
CA ASP A 137 -3.67 28.04 -4.45
C ASP A 137 -4.99 27.33 -4.78
N LYS A 138 -4.97 26.36 -5.73
CA LYS A 138 -6.18 25.78 -6.33
C LYS A 138 -6.39 24.33 -5.95
N PHE A 139 -5.33 23.54 -5.75
CA PHE A 139 -5.43 22.09 -5.64
C PHE A 139 -4.73 21.55 -4.41
N CYS A 140 -5.44 20.68 -3.68
CA CYS A 140 -4.92 20.03 -2.49
C CYS A 140 -4.22 18.70 -2.81
N LEU A 141 -3.31 18.28 -1.94
CA LEU A 141 -2.82 16.92 -1.90
C LEU A 141 -3.85 16.03 -1.19
N TRP A 142 -4.27 14.93 -1.85
CA TRP A 142 -5.16 13.94 -1.24
C TRP A 142 -4.45 12.59 -1.13
N ASN A 143 -3.91 12.33 0.04
CA ASN A 143 -3.18 11.11 0.40
C ASN A 143 -3.60 10.62 1.79
N GLU A 144 -2.78 9.82 2.45
CA GLU A 144 -3.05 9.26 3.78
C GLU A 144 -3.17 10.35 4.88
N LYS A 145 -2.42 11.45 4.77
CA LYS A 145 -2.43 12.49 5.81
C LYS A 145 -3.81 13.12 6.02
N PRO A 146 -4.43 13.76 5.02
CA PRO A 146 -5.78 14.31 5.21
C PRO A 146 -6.80 13.22 5.58
N LYS A 147 -6.68 12.00 5.05
CA LYS A 147 -7.57 10.88 5.39
C LYS A 147 -7.50 10.49 6.86
N THR A 148 -6.37 10.63 7.51
CA THR A 148 -6.16 10.30 8.91
C THR A 148 -6.42 11.50 9.82
N VAL A 149 -5.94 12.68 9.44
CA VAL A 149 -6.02 13.89 10.27
C VAL A 149 -7.46 14.42 10.41
N LEU A 150 -8.22 14.43 9.33
CA LEU A 150 -9.59 14.95 9.35
C LEU A 150 -10.50 14.18 10.31
N PRO A 151 -10.57 12.84 10.27
CA PRO A 151 -11.33 12.07 11.26
C PRO A 151 -10.78 12.22 12.69
N PHE A 152 -9.46 12.23 12.86
CA PHE A 152 -8.84 12.43 14.18
C PHE A 152 -9.26 13.77 14.81
N LEU A 153 -9.31 14.82 14.03
CA LEU A 153 -9.79 16.15 14.47
C LEU A 153 -11.31 16.29 14.47
N GLN A 154 -12.05 15.24 14.17
CA GLN A 154 -13.52 15.22 14.05
C GLN A 154 -14.07 16.23 13.03
N LEU A 155 -13.27 16.52 12.00
CA LEU A 155 -13.63 17.41 10.90
C LEU A 155 -14.40 16.61 9.82
N ASN A 156 -15.68 16.35 10.06
CA ASN A 156 -16.55 15.54 9.19
C ASN A 156 -17.03 16.36 7.97
N ILE A 157 -16.10 16.89 7.19
CA ILE A 157 -16.36 17.74 6.02
C ILE A 157 -16.56 16.95 4.72
N LEU A 158 -16.35 15.65 4.75
CA LEU A 158 -16.53 14.70 3.65
C LEU A 158 -17.23 13.43 4.15
N PRO A 159 -18.01 12.74 3.30
CA PRO A 159 -18.54 11.43 3.63
C PRO A 159 -17.46 10.41 3.95
N ASP A 160 -17.73 9.44 4.83
CA ASP A 160 -16.82 8.39 5.29
C ASP A 160 -16.10 7.63 4.17
N ARG A 161 -16.74 7.45 3.02
CA ARG A 161 -16.17 6.75 1.88
C ARG A 161 -14.86 7.37 1.38
N PHE A 162 -14.68 8.69 1.53
CA PHE A 162 -13.47 9.39 1.12
C PHE A 162 -12.26 9.03 1.98
N PHE A 163 -12.49 8.64 3.22
CA PHE A 163 -11.44 8.25 4.15
C PHE A 163 -11.05 6.76 4.02
N LYS A 164 -12.03 5.92 3.65
CA LYS A 164 -11.86 4.45 3.55
C LYS A 164 -11.40 3.99 2.16
N ASN A 165 -11.77 4.73 1.11
CA ASN A 165 -11.53 4.33 -0.27
C ASN A 165 -10.57 5.28 -0.99
N GLN A 166 -10.03 4.81 -2.11
CA GLN A 166 -9.33 5.71 -3.03
C GLN A 166 -10.36 6.52 -3.83
N ILE A 167 -10.02 7.78 -4.12
CA ILE A 167 -10.82 8.58 -5.07
C ILE A 167 -10.58 8.05 -6.49
N ASN A 168 -11.63 7.94 -7.27
CA ASN A 168 -11.60 7.33 -8.59
C ASN A 168 -11.99 8.26 -9.73
N SER A 169 -12.48 9.46 -9.42
CA SER A 169 -12.93 10.41 -10.44
C SER A 169 -12.55 11.86 -10.11
N GLY A 170 -12.62 12.70 -11.14
CA GLY A 170 -12.40 14.14 -11.02
C GLY A 170 -13.43 14.82 -10.12
N GLU A 171 -14.69 14.34 -10.14
CA GLU A 171 -15.76 14.80 -9.28
C GLU A 171 -15.45 14.58 -7.80
N GLU A 172 -14.93 13.38 -7.48
CA GLU A 172 -14.50 13.05 -6.12
C GLU A 172 -13.29 13.89 -5.69
N TYR A 173 -12.31 14.06 -6.58
CA TYR A 173 -11.16 14.91 -6.29
C TYR A 173 -11.57 16.37 -6.08
N TYR A 174 -12.49 16.88 -6.90
CA TYR A 174 -13.01 18.22 -6.76
C TYR A 174 -13.78 18.43 -5.44
N GLN A 175 -14.52 17.41 -4.98
CA GLN A 175 -15.13 17.44 -3.65
C GLN A 175 -14.10 17.55 -2.52
N CYS A 176 -12.95 16.84 -2.63
CA CYS A 176 -11.85 16.98 -1.68
C CYS A 176 -11.27 18.39 -1.69
N VAL A 177 -11.06 18.97 -2.87
CA VAL A 177 -10.57 20.36 -3.02
C VAL A 177 -11.53 21.35 -2.37
N GLN A 178 -12.83 21.23 -2.65
CA GLN A 178 -13.85 22.12 -2.06
C GLN A 178 -13.88 22.01 -0.53
N ALA A 179 -13.86 20.79 0.00
CA ALA A 179 -13.88 20.56 1.44
C ALA A 179 -12.63 21.15 2.12
N LEU A 180 -11.45 20.91 1.58
CA LEU A 180 -10.20 21.45 2.14
C LEU A 180 -10.06 22.96 1.92
N SER A 181 -10.70 23.54 0.90
CA SER A 181 -10.76 25.00 0.74
C SER A 181 -11.45 25.68 1.92
N VAL A 182 -12.54 25.09 2.44
CA VAL A 182 -13.21 25.62 3.64
C VAL A 182 -12.27 25.68 4.85
N LEU A 183 -11.42 24.66 5.03
CA LEU A 183 -10.42 24.65 6.11
C LEU A 183 -9.33 25.70 5.85
N LYS A 184 -8.80 25.75 4.64
CA LYS A 184 -7.77 26.73 4.25
C LYS A 184 -8.26 28.16 4.50
N ASP A 185 -9.49 28.48 4.08
CA ASP A 185 -10.05 29.81 4.21
C ASP A 185 -10.28 30.20 5.69
N GLU A 186 -10.77 29.28 6.54
CA GLU A 186 -10.88 29.49 7.99
C GLU A 186 -9.51 29.75 8.64
N LEU A 187 -8.45 29.12 8.12
CA LEU A 187 -7.09 29.17 8.65
C LEU A 187 -6.24 30.32 8.12
N THR A 188 -6.74 31.13 7.19
CA THR A 188 -6.01 32.28 6.64
C THR A 188 -5.56 33.26 7.73
N LYS A 189 -6.35 33.43 8.79
CA LYS A 189 -6.01 34.26 9.95
C LYS A 189 -4.81 33.75 10.77
N PHE A 190 -4.40 32.48 10.58
CA PHE A 190 -3.23 31.86 11.18
C PHE A 190 -2.04 31.80 10.23
N GLY A 191 -2.13 32.40 9.04
CA GLY A 191 -1.05 32.46 8.07
C GLY A 191 -0.99 31.30 7.09
N ILE A 192 -2.00 30.41 7.07
CA ILE A 192 -2.17 29.40 6.02
C ILE A 192 -2.61 30.09 4.73
N LYS A 193 -1.76 30.14 3.73
CA LYS A 193 -1.98 30.90 2.48
C LYS A 193 -2.47 30.03 1.34
N ASP A 194 -1.95 28.82 1.27
CA ASP A 194 -2.18 27.88 0.18
C ASP A 194 -2.35 26.43 0.70
N PHE A 195 -2.56 25.49 -0.20
CA PHE A 195 -2.71 24.09 0.18
C PHE A 195 -1.39 23.43 0.61
N ILE A 196 -0.22 24.01 0.26
CA ILE A 196 1.06 23.53 0.78
C ILE A 196 1.16 23.83 2.29
N ASP A 197 0.77 25.03 2.71
CA ASP A 197 0.75 25.39 4.12
C ASP A 197 -0.24 24.48 4.90
N LEU A 198 -1.41 24.18 4.31
CA LEU A 198 -2.39 23.27 4.90
C LEU A 198 -1.86 21.82 4.98
N ASP A 199 -1.16 21.34 3.94
CA ASP A 199 -0.54 20.00 3.96
C ASP A 199 0.56 19.91 5.03
N MET A 200 1.37 20.95 5.20
CA MET A 200 2.37 21.00 6.27
C MET A 200 1.73 20.95 7.66
N MET A 201 0.58 21.62 7.85
CA MET A 201 -0.17 21.51 9.11
C MET A 201 -0.70 20.09 9.31
N PHE A 202 -1.26 19.44 8.28
CA PHE A 202 -1.66 18.04 8.36
C PHE A 202 -0.48 17.13 8.62
N TRP A 203 0.66 17.39 8.01
CA TRP A 203 1.89 16.63 8.27
C TRP A 203 2.30 16.73 9.75
N HIS A 204 2.29 17.95 10.33
CA HIS A 204 2.57 18.15 11.76
C HIS A 204 1.57 17.40 12.66
N VAL A 205 0.27 17.49 12.37
CA VAL A 205 -0.75 16.76 13.15
C VAL A 205 -0.53 15.24 13.02
N PHE A 206 -0.29 14.77 11.81
CA PHE A 206 -0.09 13.35 11.52
C PHE A 206 1.17 12.79 12.19
N GLU A 207 2.30 13.51 12.13
CA GLU A 207 3.60 13.03 12.63
C GLU A 207 3.80 13.26 14.14
N ASP A 208 3.32 14.38 14.66
CA ASP A 208 3.70 14.85 15.99
C ASP A 208 2.56 14.87 17.00
N ILE A 209 1.28 14.88 16.57
CA ILE A 209 0.13 15.03 17.47
C ILE A 209 -0.69 13.75 17.57
N ILE A 210 -0.92 13.04 16.45
CA ILE A 210 -1.65 11.78 16.50
C ILE A 210 -0.83 10.78 17.31
N PRO A 211 -1.37 10.21 18.42
CA PRO A 211 -0.65 9.24 19.22
C PRO A 211 -0.27 8.05 18.34
N ARG A 212 1.00 7.92 18.09
CA ARG A 212 1.57 6.67 17.59
C ARG A 212 1.95 5.88 18.82
N GLU A 213 1.70 4.57 18.82
CA GLU A 213 2.26 3.72 19.88
C GLU A 213 3.76 4.02 20.04
N PRO A 214 4.29 4.05 21.29
CA PRO A 214 5.59 4.64 21.58
C PRO A 214 6.67 4.03 20.68
N LYS A 215 7.34 4.88 19.93
CA LYS A 215 8.52 4.57 19.15
C LYS A 215 9.71 4.30 20.07
N LEU A 216 9.92 3.05 20.48
CA LEU A 216 11.21 2.62 20.99
C LEU A 216 12.08 2.30 19.76
N GLY A 217 12.98 3.24 19.40
CA GLY A 217 14.07 2.98 18.45
C GLY A 217 13.66 2.52 17.04
N GLU A 218 12.72 3.20 16.37
CA GLU A 218 12.30 2.84 15.01
C GLU A 218 13.46 2.99 14.01
N SER A 219 14.02 1.85 13.60
CA SER A 219 14.85 1.75 12.41
C SER A 219 13.97 1.91 11.14
N LYS A 220 14.57 2.23 9.97
CA LYS A 220 13.85 2.25 8.68
C LYS A 220 13.06 0.96 8.42
N GLU A 221 13.46 -0.16 9.00
CA GLU A 221 12.79 -1.47 8.96
C GLU A 221 11.44 -1.48 9.69
N GLU A 222 11.24 -0.65 10.71
CA GLU A 222 9.98 -0.61 11.49
C GLU A 222 8.88 0.22 10.81
N VAL A 223 9.24 1.24 10.05
CA VAL A 223 8.29 1.97 9.18
C VAL A 223 7.80 1.04 8.06
N ILE A 224 8.68 0.19 7.54
CA ILE A 224 8.37 -0.87 6.57
C ILE A 224 7.44 -1.92 7.20
N LYS A 225 7.66 -2.30 8.47
CA LYS A 225 6.78 -3.20 9.24
C LYS A 225 5.38 -2.62 9.44
N LYS A 226 5.23 -1.32 9.55
CA LYS A 226 3.93 -0.65 9.77
C LYS A 226 3.09 -0.56 8.49
N LEU A 227 3.72 -0.35 7.33
CA LEU A 227 3.07 -0.39 6.01
C LEU A 227 2.65 -1.82 5.63
N ALA A 228 3.47 -2.81 5.99
CA ALA A 228 3.14 -4.22 5.78
C ALA A 228 2.05 -4.72 6.76
N ARG A 229 1.93 -4.17 7.97
CA ARG A 229 0.81 -4.46 8.89
C ARG A 229 -0.56 -4.08 8.31
N THR A 230 -0.62 -3.13 7.41
CA THR A 230 -1.87 -2.69 6.75
C THR A 230 -2.32 -3.68 5.66
N ILE A 231 -1.47 -4.58 5.21
CA ILE A 231 -1.72 -5.47 4.06
C ILE A 231 -2.18 -6.87 4.50
N ILE A 232 -1.69 -7.40 5.62
CA ILE A 232 -2.12 -8.71 6.15
C ILE A 232 -2.65 -8.54 7.57
N GLU A 233 -3.90 -8.11 7.69
CA GLU A 233 -4.60 -7.99 8.98
C GLU A 233 -5.53 -9.18 9.28
N SER A 234 -5.61 -10.17 8.38
CA SER A 234 -6.50 -11.31 8.54
C SER A 234 -5.85 -12.61 8.08
N HIS A 235 -6.35 -13.70 8.61
CA HIS A 235 -6.03 -15.07 8.19
C HIS A 235 -6.25 -15.25 6.69
N ASP A 236 -7.41 -14.82 6.18
CA ASP A 236 -7.80 -14.97 4.78
C ASP A 236 -6.88 -14.18 3.82
N ALA A 237 -6.39 -13.02 4.27
CA ALA A 237 -5.39 -12.24 3.52
C ALA A 237 -4.07 -13.00 3.38
N ALA A 238 -3.58 -13.60 4.48
CA ALA A 238 -2.35 -14.38 4.46
C ALA A 238 -2.47 -15.60 3.53
N GLU A 239 -3.58 -16.35 3.61
CA GLU A 239 -3.85 -17.47 2.71
C GLU A 239 -3.86 -17.02 1.23
N TYR A 240 -4.55 -15.90 0.93
CA TYR A 240 -4.58 -15.34 -0.42
C TYR A 240 -3.17 -15.10 -0.97
N TYR A 241 -2.29 -14.45 -0.21
CA TYR A 241 -0.93 -14.18 -0.64
C TYR A 241 -0.07 -15.43 -0.78
N ILE A 242 -0.27 -16.43 0.09
CA ILE A 242 0.41 -17.73 -0.04
C ILE A 242 -0.04 -18.43 -1.33
N LEU A 243 -1.34 -18.44 -1.63
CA LEU A 243 -1.87 -19.05 -2.87
C LEU A 243 -1.32 -18.36 -4.12
N GLU A 244 -1.37 -17.02 -4.17
CA GLU A 244 -0.83 -16.25 -5.30
C GLU A 244 0.68 -16.46 -5.47
N LEU A 245 1.45 -16.45 -4.37
CA LEU A 245 2.89 -16.69 -4.40
C LEU A 245 3.20 -18.10 -4.92
N GLY A 246 2.43 -19.11 -4.52
CA GLY A 246 2.60 -20.48 -5.01
C GLY A 246 2.42 -20.59 -6.52
N LYS A 247 1.38 -19.94 -7.07
CA LYS A 247 1.16 -19.87 -8.53
C LYS A 247 2.30 -19.18 -9.26
N ILE A 248 2.79 -18.05 -8.73
CA ILE A 248 3.92 -17.32 -9.28
C ILE A 248 5.16 -18.21 -9.37
N LEU A 249 5.42 -19.00 -8.34
CA LEU A 249 6.57 -19.90 -8.24
C LEU A 249 6.38 -21.22 -9.00
N GLY A 250 5.20 -21.47 -9.61
CA GLY A 250 4.93 -22.62 -10.45
C GLY A 250 4.44 -23.85 -9.69
N TYR A 251 3.91 -23.69 -8.49
CA TYR A 251 3.30 -24.78 -7.73
C TYR A 251 1.81 -24.88 -8.00
N LEU A 252 1.25 -26.11 -7.90
CA LEU A 252 -0.19 -26.33 -7.83
C LEU A 252 -0.66 -26.05 -6.40
N THR A 253 -1.50 -25.05 -6.22
CA THR A 253 -1.92 -24.56 -4.90
C THR A 253 -3.30 -25.08 -4.50
N TYR A 254 -3.48 -25.41 -3.23
CA TYR A 254 -4.74 -25.82 -2.61
C TYR A 254 -4.96 -25.09 -1.29
N THR A 255 -6.20 -24.79 -0.95
CA THR A 255 -6.61 -24.33 0.39
C THR A 255 -7.83 -25.11 0.90
N VAL A 256 -7.91 -25.32 2.21
CA VAL A 256 -9.08 -25.85 2.90
C VAL A 256 -10.21 -24.81 2.93
N ASP A 257 -9.88 -23.54 2.99
CA ASP A 257 -10.79 -22.41 3.16
C ASP A 257 -11.39 -21.90 1.84
N GLN A 258 -11.84 -22.82 0.98
CA GLN A 258 -12.29 -22.50 -0.38
C GLN A 258 -13.43 -21.49 -0.48
N SER A 259 -14.28 -21.40 0.54
CA SER A 259 -15.45 -20.49 0.57
C SER A 259 -15.12 -19.10 1.10
N LYS A 260 -14.00 -18.93 1.82
CA LYS A 260 -13.56 -17.65 2.35
C LYS A 260 -13.19 -16.68 1.21
N THR A 261 -13.28 -15.38 1.48
CA THR A 261 -13.08 -14.35 0.46
C THR A 261 -12.08 -13.30 0.92
N PHE A 262 -11.17 -12.91 0.01
CA PHE A 262 -10.31 -11.77 0.17
C PHE A 262 -10.28 -10.96 -1.13
N ASN A 263 -10.30 -9.62 -1.05
CA ASN A 263 -10.35 -8.71 -2.20
C ASN A 263 -11.47 -9.03 -3.21
N GLY A 264 -12.62 -9.54 -2.73
CA GLY A 264 -13.76 -9.90 -3.56
C GLY A 264 -13.62 -11.22 -4.32
N GLN A 265 -12.56 -11.99 -4.09
CA GLN A 265 -12.32 -13.31 -4.70
C GLN A 265 -12.39 -14.40 -3.65
N LYS A 266 -13.02 -15.53 -3.99
CA LYS A 266 -12.98 -16.72 -3.13
C LYS A 266 -11.60 -17.35 -3.17
N LEU A 267 -11.07 -17.75 -2.03
CA LEU A 267 -9.76 -18.42 -1.95
C LEU A 267 -9.72 -19.71 -2.78
N GLY A 268 -10.83 -20.45 -2.83
CA GLY A 268 -10.95 -21.59 -3.69
C GLY A 268 -10.84 -21.26 -5.19
N ASP A 269 -11.19 -20.05 -5.63
CA ASP A 269 -11.04 -19.63 -7.03
C ASP A 269 -9.62 -19.11 -7.33
N VAL A 270 -8.92 -18.66 -6.29
CA VAL A 270 -7.50 -18.32 -6.35
C VAL A 270 -6.63 -19.58 -6.41
N ALA A 271 -6.97 -20.61 -5.65
CA ALA A 271 -6.28 -21.90 -5.68
C ALA A 271 -6.41 -22.61 -7.04
N LEU A 272 -5.33 -23.25 -7.50
CA LEU A 272 -5.33 -24.01 -8.75
C LEU A 272 -6.02 -25.37 -8.61
N LEU A 273 -5.96 -25.97 -7.43
CA LEU A 273 -6.59 -27.27 -7.14
C LEU A 273 -7.86 -27.07 -6.34
N LYS A 274 -8.93 -27.76 -6.74
CA LYS A 274 -10.21 -27.83 -6.00
C LYS A 274 -10.23 -29.01 -5.02
N GLN A 275 -9.36 -29.98 -5.24
CA GLN A 275 -9.22 -31.18 -4.41
C GLN A 275 -7.73 -31.54 -4.28
N ILE A 276 -7.37 -32.13 -3.17
CA ILE A 276 -6.02 -32.64 -2.94
C ILE A 276 -5.78 -33.86 -3.84
N PRO A 277 -4.66 -33.94 -4.56
CA PRO A 277 -4.24 -35.14 -5.28
C PRO A 277 -4.11 -36.36 -4.36
N ALA A 278 -4.26 -37.55 -4.90
CA ALA A 278 -4.10 -38.81 -4.15
C ALA A 278 -2.62 -39.17 -4.01
N PHE A 279 -1.82 -38.39 -3.27
CA PHE A 279 -0.37 -38.57 -3.12
C PHE A 279 0.04 -39.57 -2.03
N ALA A 280 -0.90 -40.02 -1.18
CA ALA A 280 -0.61 -40.87 -0.03
C ALA A 280 -1.83 -41.69 0.38
N GLY A 281 -1.69 -42.48 1.44
CA GLY A 281 -2.81 -43.24 2.05
C GLY A 281 -3.87 -42.30 2.64
N GLU A 282 -5.09 -42.84 2.86
CA GLU A 282 -6.25 -42.06 3.31
C GLU A 282 -6.00 -41.28 4.61
N ARG A 283 -5.22 -41.83 5.54
CA ARG A 283 -4.88 -41.17 6.80
C ARG A 283 -4.14 -39.83 6.53
N ASP A 284 -3.20 -39.86 5.63
CA ASP A 284 -2.36 -38.69 5.31
C ASP A 284 -3.16 -37.65 4.51
N LEU A 285 -4.06 -38.11 3.65
CA LEU A 285 -4.98 -37.25 2.91
C LEU A 285 -5.94 -36.53 3.85
N ILE A 286 -6.44 -37.21 4.91
CA ILE A 286 -7.29 -36.61 5.96
C ILE A 286 -6.49 -35.48 6.65
N SER A 287 -5.27 -35.79 7.13
CA SER A 287 -4.42 -34.79 7.79
C SER A 287 -4.05 -33.60 6.88
N ALA A 288 -3.78 -33.87 5.60
CA ALA A 288 -3.47 -32.82 4.63
C ALA A 288 -4.66 -31.90 4.33
N ARG A 289 -5.89 -32.42 4.38
CA ARG A 289 -7.14 -31.63 4.21
C ARG A 289 -7.40 -30.63 5.34
N GLU A 290 -6.69 -30.76 6.46
CA GLU A 290 -6.80 -29.84 7.60
C GLU A 290 -5.76 -28.69 7.56
N ILE A 291 -4.80 -28.74 6.63
CA ILE A 291 -3.76 -27.72 6.48
C ILE A 291 -4.30 -26.52 5.68
N ASP A 292 -4.07 -25.31 6.16
CA ASP A 292 -4.62 -24.09 5.58
C ASP A 292 -4.26 -23.94 4.10
N VAL A 293 -2.96 -24.06 3.74
CA VAL A 293 -2.51 -23.99 2.34
C VAL A 293 -1.44 -25.04 2.04
N LEU A 294 -1.60 -25.71 0.90
CA LEU A 294 -0.66 -26.70 0.37
C LEU A 294 -0.18 -26.31 -1.02
N TRP A 295 1.13 -26.47 -1.27
CA TRP A 295 1.73 -26.35 -2.58
C TRP A 295 2.25 -27.71 -3.04
N PHE A 296 1.75 -28.15 -4.20
CA PHE A 296 2.13 -29.41 -4.81
C PHE A 296 3.09 -29.19 -5.97
N GLY A 297 4.04 -30.09 -6.15
CA GLY A 297 4.87 -30.13 -7.36
C GLY A 297 4.14 -30.76 -8.54
N ASP A 298 4.81 -30.79 -9.72
CA ASP A 298 4.31 -31.46 -10.91
C ASP A 298 4.10 -32.98 -10.71
N ASP A 299 4.74 -33.56 -9.71
CA ASP A 299 4.61 -34.95 -9.29
C ASP A 299 3.41 -35.19 -8.35
N GLU A 300 2.55 -34.16 -8.21
CA GLU A 300 1.36 -34.17 -7.33
C GLU A 300 1.65 -34.46 -5.85
N ASN A 301 2.92 -34.36 -5.41
CA ASN A 301 3.28 -34.49 -4.01
C ASN A 301 3.36 -33.10 -3.33
N PRO A 302 2.92 -32.99 -2.04
CA PRO A 302 3.04 -31.74 -1.33
C PRO A 302 4.52 -31.40 -1.07
N LYS A 303 4.95 -30.23 -1.53
CA LYS A 303 6.32 -29.73 -1.36
C LYS A 303 6.43 -28.77 -0.18
N LEU A 304 5.43 -27.88 -0.05
CA LEU A 304 5.37 -26.91 1.04
C LEU A 304 3.95 -26.92 1.65
N CYS A 305 3.91 -26.89 2.97
CA CYS A 305 2.67 -26.88 3.76
C CYS A 305 2.69 -25.67 4.68
N PHE A 306 1.62 -24.90 4.72
CA PHE A 306 1.53 -23.65 5.46
C PHE A 306 0.35 -23.67 6.42
N GLU A 307 0.58 -23.24 7.65
CA GLU A 307 -0.41 -22.95 8.67
C GLU A 307 -0.38 -21.47 9.01
N VAL A 308 -1.52 -20.80 8.94
CA VAL A 308 -1.67 -19.37 9.22
C VAL A 308 -2.21 -19.19 10.62
N GLU A 309 -1.39 -18.67 11.52
CA GLU A 309 -1.73 -18.52 12.94
C GLU A 309 -1.93 -17.03 13.30
N HIS A 310 -3.15 -16.55 13.09
CA HIS A 310 -3.50 -15.16 13.39
C HIS A 310 -3.78 -14.91 14.87
N THR A 311 -4.71 -15.67 15.45
CA THR A 311 -5.14 -15.53 16.85
C THR A 311 -4.92 -16.77 17.69
N THR A 312 -4.74 -17.93 17.07
CA THR A 312 -4.60 -19.23 17.70
C THR A 312 -3.19 -19.52 18.19
N ASP A 313 -3.01 -20.59 18.95
CA ASP A 313 -1.70 -20.97 19.44
C ASP A 313 -0.88 -21.66 18.34
N ILE A 314 0.33 -21.16 18.08
CA ILE A 314 1.33 -21.75 17.16
C ILE A 314 1.48 -23.27 17.34
N VAL A 315 1.31 -23.78 18.56
CA VAL A 315 1.44 -25.22 18.85
C VAL A 315 0.40 -26.04 18.09
N HIS A 316 -0.81 -25.51 17.85
CA HIS A 316 -1.82 -26.20 17.05
C HIS A 316 -1.38 -26.37 15.60
N GLY A 317 -0.90 -25.32 14.96
CA GLY A 317 -0.37 -25.39 13.59
C GLY A 317 0.85 -26.32 13.49
N LEU A 318 1.78 -26.23 14.45
CA LEU A 318 2.94 -27.14 14.49
C LEU A 318 2.51 -28.62 14.60
N ASN A 319 1.50 -28.93 15.42
CA ASN A 319 0.99 -30.28 15.58
C ASN A 319 0.29 -30.80 14.31
N ARG A 320 -0.49 -29.96 13.61
CA ARG A 320 -1.12 -30.31 12.33
C ARG A 320 -0.05 -30.63 11.28
N LEU A 321 0.91 -29.74 11.09
CA LEU A 321 2.04 -29.94 10.16
C LEU A 321 2.87 -31.19 10.51
N ALA A 322 3.09 -31.46 11.80
CA ALA A 322 3.88 -32.63 12.24
C ALA A 322 3.19 -33.96 11.91
N GLN A 323 1.88 -34.02 11.68
CA GLN A 323 1.20 -35.24 11.22
C GLN A 323 1.70 -35.70 9.86
N LEU A 324 2.21 -34.76 9.03
CA LEU A 324 2.77 -35.02 7.71
C LEU A 324 4.30 -35.18 7.72
N GLN A 325 4.92 -35.37 8.89
CA GLN A 325 6.39 -35.40 9.07
C GLN A 325 7.12 -36.47 8.22
N HIS A 326 6.45 -37.55 7.85
CA HIS A 326 7.02 -38.65 7.04
C HIS A 326 7.07 -38.32 5.53
N LEU A 327 6.37 -37.25 5.10
CA LEU A 327 6.47 -36.75 3.71
C LEU A 327 7.72 -35.91 3.51
N TYR A 328 8.21 -35.81 2.28
CA TYR A 328 9.33 -34.96 1.92
C TYR A 328 8.92 -33.50 1.70
N SER A 329 8.13 -32.95 2.63
CA SER A 329 7.64 -31.56 2.57
C SER A 329 8.41 -30.66 3.51
N LYS A 330 8.42 -29.35 3.25
CA LYS A 330 8.78 -28.30 4.20
C LYS A 330 7.51 -27.71 4.79
N PHE A 331 7.58 -27.32 6.03
CA PHE A 331 6.46 -26.85 6.85
C PHE A 331 6.69 -25.43 7.31
N PHE A 332 5.70 -24.58 7.19
CA PHE A 332 5.80 -23.18 7.57
C PHE A 332 4.64 -22.75 8.46
N ILE A 333 4.98 -22.09 9.56
CA ILE A 333 4.04 -21.27 10.30
C ILE A 333 4.09 -19.86 9.75
N VAL A 334 2.94 -19.32 9.39
CA VAL A 334 2.79 -17.95 8.90
C VAL A 334 2.00 -17.16 9.93
N ALA A 335 2.64 -16.16 10.56
CA ALA A 335 2.06 -15.41 11.67
C ALA A 335 2.64 -14.01 11.79
N THR A 336 2.20 -13.24 12.78
CA THR A 336 2.80 -11.96 13.13
C THR A 336 4.21 -12.15 13.71
N GLU A 337 5.11 -11.18 13.50
CA GLU A 337 6.53 -11.28 13.88
C GLU A 337 6.76 -11.51 15.39
N ASP A 338 5.90 -10.96 16.23
CA ASP A 338 5.95 -11.14 17.69
C ASP A 338 5.85 -12.61 18.13
N ARG A 339 5.31 -13.48 17.26
CA ARG A 339 5.17 -14.92 17.52
C ARG A 339 6.41 -15.75 17.20
N ARG A 340 7.38 -15.20 16.48
CA ARG A 340 8.64 -15.87 16.12
C ARG A 340 9.40 -16.40 17.36
N GLY A 341 9.40 -15.62 18.44
CA GLY A 341 10.03 -16.04 19.69
C GLY A 341 9.43 -17.32 20.25
N LYS A 342 8.09 -17.43 20.26
CA LYS A 342 7.37 -18.65 20.69
C LYS A 342 7.65 -19.82 19.76
N PHE A 343 7.60 -19.61 18.43
CA PHE A 343 7.97 -20.63 17.45
C PHE A 343 9.36 -21.21 17.73
N ASN A 344 10.37 -20.38 17.93
CA ASN A 344 11.74 -20.80 18.22
C ASN A 344 11.84 -21.63 19.50
N ILE A 345 11.06 -21.30 20.55
CA ILE A 345 11.01 -22.07 21.80
C ILE A 345 10.38 -23.44 21.55
N GLU A 346 9.25 -23.51 20.84
CA GLU A 346 8.57 -24.78 20.56
C GLU A 346 9.42 -25.71 19.71
N MET A 347 10.18 -25.17 18.75
CA MET A 347 11.09 -25.95 17.90
C MET A 347 12.26 -26.60 18.65
N GLN A 348 12.53 -26.22 19.92
CA GLN A 348 13.53 -26.91 20.78
C GLN A 348 12.92 -28.09 21.55
N LYS A 349 11.60 -28.21 21.58
CA LYS A 349 10.89 -29.25 22.33
C LYS A 349 10.69 -30.52 21.48
N TYR A 350 10.52 -31.64 22.15
CA TYR A 350 10.00 -32.84 21.51
C TYR A 350 8.51 -32.64 21.18
N PRO A 351 8.00 -33.05 20.01
CA PRO A 351 8.68 -33.83 18.96
C PRO A 351 9.41 -33.00 17.89
N PHE A 352 9.30 -31.65 17.90
CA PHE A 352 9.71 -30.78 16.81
C PHE A 352 11.25 -30.69 16.64
N ARG A 353 12.01 -30.86 17.74
CA ARG A 353 13.48 -30.72 17.72
C ARG A 353 14.18 -31.56 16.66
N GLY A 354 13.66 -32.75 16.38
CA GLY A 354 14.21 -33.66 15.36
C GLY A 354 13.91 -33.27 13.91
N MET A 355 13.02 -32.29 13.72
CA MET A 355 12.51 -31.86 12.40
C MET A 355 12.77 -30.36 12.11
N LYS A 356 13.54 -29.69 12.95
CA LYS A 356 13.73 -28.23 12.90
C LYS A 356 14.20 -27.71 11.53
N ASP A 357 14.99 -28.50 10.78
CA ASP A 357 15.51 -28.13 9.47
C ASP A 357 14.44 -28.15 8.37
N ARG A 358 13.28 -28.70 8.67
CA ARG A 358 12.12 -28.76 7.76
C ARG A 358 11.03 -27.76 8.12
N PHE A 359 11.08 -27.15 9.31
CA PHE A 359 10.12 -26.15 9.76
C PHE A 359 10.69 -24.76 9.61
N GLY A 360 9.90 -23.84 9.08
CA GLY A 360 10.20 -22.43 8.95
C GLY A 360 9.12 -21.56 9.54
N PHE A 361 9.46 -20.33 9.83
CA PHE A 361 8.54 -19.27 10.23
C PHE A 361 8.61 -18.15 9.20
N ILE A 362 7.47 -17.74 8.70
CA ILE A 362 7.34 -16.60 7.79
C ILE A 362 6.43 -15.58 8.48
N SER A 363 6.97 -14.39 8.75
CA SER A 363 6.12 -13.31 9.23
C SER A 363 5.23 -12.76 8.10
N TYR A 364 4.11 -12.14 8.45
CA TYR A 364 3.25 -11.47 7.48
C TYR A 364 4.02 -10.44 6.64
N ASN A 365 5.00 -9.75 7.26
CA ASN A 365 5.86 -8.81 6.56
C ASN A 365 6.79 -9.50 5.55
N GLU A 366 7.36 -10.64 5.91
CA GLU A 366 8.20 -11.44 5.00
C GLU A 366 7.37 -12.01 3.86
N LEU A 367 6.14 -12.50 4.14
CA LEU A 367 5.23 -12.99 3.11
C LEU A 367 4.87 -11.89 2.10
N THR A 368 4.53 -10.70 2.58
CA THR A 368 4.27 -9.54 1.72
C THR A 368 5.49 -9.20 0.86
N ALA A 369 6.68 -9.15 1.46
CA ALA A 369 7.91 -8.84 0.76
C ALA A 369 8.27 -9.91 -0.31
N LEU A 370 8.03 -11.18 0.00
CA LEU A 370 8.19 -12.28 -0.96
C LEU A 370 7.25 -12.13 -2.15
N TYR A 371 5.97 -11.86 -1.90
CA TYR A 371 4.97 -11.67 -2.95
C TYR A 371 5.31 -10.47 -3.85
N GLU A 372 5.59 -9.31 -3.25
CA GLU A 372 5.98 -8.10 -3.98
C GLU A 372 7.25 -8.28 -4.83
N THR A 373 8.18 -9.11 -4.36
CA THR A 373 9.40 -9.42 -5.11
C THR A 373 9.15 -10.42 -6.24
N ALA A 374 8.31 -11.42 -6.00
CA ALA A 374 8.02 -12.49 -6.96
C ALA A 374 7.10 -12.02 -8.11
N LEU A 375 6.17 -11.11 -7.86
CA LEU A 375 5.18 -10.64 -8.83
C LEU A 375 5.82 -10.03 -10.09
N PRO A 376 6.81 -9.13 -10.02
CA PRO A 376 7.51 -8.60 -11.20
C PRO A 376 8.22 -9.67 -12.02
N PHE A 377 8.82 -10.64 -11.37
CA PHE A 377 9.46 -11.78 -12.04
C PHE A 377 8.45 -12.62 -12.82
N TYR A 378 7.29 -12.90 -12.21
CA TYR A 378 6.21 -13.65 -12.86
C TYR A 378 5.64 -12.92 -14.08
N GLU A 379 5.41 -11.62 -13.98
CA GLU A 379 4.94 -10.81 -15.11
C GLU A 379 5.92 -10.83 -16.29
N LEU A 380 7.23 -10.74 -15.98
CA LEU A 380 8.28 -10.84 -16.99
C LEU A 380 8.33 -12.23 -17.63
N LYS A 381 8.31 -13.29 -16.81
CA LYS A 381 8.27 -14.70 -17.26
C LYS A 381 7.05 -14.96 -18.17
N THR A 382 5.87 -14.52 -17.75
CA THR A 382 4.62 -14.71 -18.52
C THR A 382 4.68 -14.01 -19.87
N ARG A 383 5.28 -12.81 -19.93
CA ARG A 383 5.46 -12.08 -21.19
C ARG A 383 6.45 -12.82 -22.13
N LEU A 384 7.57 -13.28 -21.62
CA LEU A 384 8.55 -14.04 -22.40
C LEU A 384 7.99 -15.36 -22.95
N LEU A 385 7.07 -16.00 -22.23
CA LEU A 385 6.46 -17.26 -22.64
C LEU A 385 5.24 -17.08 -23.58
N LYS A 386 4.62 -15.88 -23.61
CA LYS A 386 3.49 -15.56 -24.53
C LYS A 386 3.94 -15.09 -25.91
N GLU A 387 5.20 -14.77 -26.12
CA GLU A 387 5.78 -14.37 -27.42
C GLU A 387 6.18 -15.57 -28.31
N LYS A 388 5.55 -16.71 -28.11
CA LYS A 388 5.57 -17.85 -29.01
C LYS A 388 4.11 -18.17 -29.43
#